data_e291767a4f0f8e1a75c4e09ebd9c33fb
#
_entry.id   e291767a4f0f8e1a75c4e09ebd9c33fb
#
_cell.length_a   1.000
_cell.length_b   1.000
_cell.length_c   1.000
_cell.angle_alpha   90.00
_cell.angle_beta   90.00
_cell.angle_gamma   90.00
#
_symmetry.space_group_name_H-M   'P 1'
#
loop_
_entity.id
_entity.type
_entity.pdbx_description
1 polymer ?
#
loop_
_entity_poly.entity_id
_entity_poly.type
_entity_poly.pdbx_seq_one_letter_code
_entity_poly.pdbx_strand_id
1 'polypeptide(L)'
;MAESVRAHHPGAQVLVLVVDGAQHAGTDEPFTPLSPADLGVDAREVARRAALYTPQELISSLKPLLMRHLVTRHGTPAVLLDADCLVLGDLAALTEPATRHAVVLTPHRSVPAAHTPGGYGPEQGFLRSGVFNGGVLACGPGSAPFLDWWAPRTARDSIVDADQALTMSQSWL
;
A
#
# COMPACT_ATOMS: atom_id res chain seq x y z
N MET A 1 -5.48 -4.21 -12.79
CA MET A 1 -5.92 -4.39 -11.39
C MET A 1 -7.41 -4.15 -11.23
N ALA A 2 -7.96 -2.95 -11.44
CA ALA A 2 -9.36 -2.61 -11.15
C ALA A 2 -10.40 -3.54 -11.80
N GLU A 3 -10.25 -3.88 -13.07
CA GLU A 3 -11.14 -4.81 -13.77
C GLU A 3 -11.12 -6.20 -13.14
N SER A 4 -9.95 -6.72 -12.75
CA SER A 4 -9.84 -8.03 -12.10
C SER A 4 -10.47 -8.03 -10.69
N VAL A 5 -10.38 -6.92 -9.95
CA VAL A 5 -11.12 -6.77 -8.68
C VAL A 5 -12.63 -6.84 -8.94
N ARG A 6 -13.14 -6.07 -9.90
CA ARG A 6 -14.59 -6.07 -10.20
C ARG A 6 -15.11 -7.41 -10.70
N ALA A 7 -14.29 -8.16 -11.44
CA ALA A 7 -14.67 -9.49 -11.92
C ALA A 7 -14.88 -10.49 -10.77
N HIS A 8 -14.09 -10.42 -9.71
CA HIS A 8 -14.19 -11.32 -8.57
C HIS A 8 -14.99 -10.74 -7.39
N HIS A 9 -15.10 -9.41 -7.32
CA HIS A 9 -15.79 -8.67 -6.25
C HIS A 9 -16.69 -7.59 -6.83
N PRO A 10 -17.80 -7.94 -7.49
CA PRO A 10 -18.65 -6.96 -8.21
C PRO A 10 -19.28 -5.90 -7.28
N GLY A 11 -19.40 -6.17 -5.98
CA GLY A 11 -19.89 -5.23 -4.98
C GLY A 11 -18.80 -4.36 -4.33
N ALA A 12 -17.52 -4.56 -4.66
CA ALA A 12 -16.45 -3.78 -4.07
C ALA A 12 -16.36 -2.38 -4.70
N GLN A 13 -16.12 -1.37 -3.86
CA GLN A 13 -15.67 -0.07 -4.35
C GLN A 13 -14.17 -0.13 -4.66
N VAL A 14 -13.82 0.17 -5.90
CA VAL A 14 -12.42 0.29 -6.33
C VAL A 14 -12.09 1.77 -6.42
N LEU A 15 -11.15 2.21 -5.57
CA LEU A 15 -10.64 3.58 -5.54
C LEU A 15 -9.16 3.57 -5.94
N VAL A 16 -8.77 4.46 -6.82
CA VAL A 16 -7.39 4.56 -7.29
C VAL A 16 -6.84 5.94 -6.99
N LEU A 17 -5.77 6.00 -6.20
CA LEU A 17 -5.04 7.25 -5.98
C LEU A 17 -4.23 7.58 -7.23
N VAL A 18 -4.63 8.64 -7.91
CA VAL A 18 -3.95 9.20 -9.08
C VAL A 18 -3.22 10.46 -8.63
N VAL A 19 -1.90 10.38 -8.56
CA VAL A 19 -1.06 11.47 -8.00
C VAL A 19 -0.96 12.64 -8.97
N ASP A 20 -1.01 12.36 -10.27
CA ASP A 20 -0.94 13.35 -11.34
C ASP A 20 -2.06 13.12 -12.36
N GLY A 21 -2.83 14.16 -12.63
CA GLY A 21 -3.85 14.12 -13.67
C GLY A 21 -5.16 13.41 -13.30
N ALA A 22 -5.52 13.28 -12.03
CA ALA A 22 -6.77 12.65 -11.59
C ALA A 22 -8.03 13.21 -12.29
N GLN A 23 -8.01 14.51 -12.65
CA GLN A 23 -9.07 15.18 -13.40
C GLN A 23 -9.22 14.71 -14.86
N HIS A 24 -8.26 13.95 -15.36
CA HIS A 24 -8.27 13.39 -16.72
C HIS A 24 -8.77 11.93 -16.77
N ALA A 25 -9.07 11.33 -15.62
CA ALA A 25 -9.69 10.02 -15.59
C ALA A 25 -11.07 10.08 -16.27
N GLY A 26 -11.32 9.13 -17.17
CA GLY A 26 -12.57 9.04 -17.89
C GLY A 26 -13.76 8.70 -16.98
N THR A 27 -14.97 8.97 -17.43
CA THR A 27 -16.20 8.60 -16.71
C THR A 27 -16.47 7.09 -16.73
N ASP A 28 -15.84 6.37 -17.67
CA ASP A 28 -16.04 4.93 -17.89
C ASP A 28 -14.95 4.05 -17.23
N GLU A 29 -14.12 4.66 -16.40
CA GLU A 29 -13.07 3.92 -15.68
C GLU A 29 -13.69 2.88 -14.72
N PRO A 30 -13.07 1.68 -14.59
CA PRO A 30 -13.52 0.66 -13.67
C PRO A 30 -13.20 0.98 -12.19
N PHE A 31 -12.91 2.24 -11.87
CA PHE A 31 -12.56 2.72 -10.54
C PHE A 31 -12.99 4.17 -10.34
N THR A 32 -13.03 4.59 -9.09
CA THR A 32 -13.20 6.00 -8.73
C THR A 32 -11.82 6.61 -8.47
N PRO A 33 -11.41 7.65 -9.21
CA PRO A 33 -10.14 8.32 -8.97
C PRO A 33 -10.20 9.13 -7.67
N LEU A 34 -9.10 9.09 -6.92
CA LEU A 34 -8.82 9.99 -5.80
C LEU A 34 -7.55 10.77 -6.13
N SER A 35 -7.52 12.02 -5.74
CA SER A 35 -6.33 12.88 -5.80
C SER A 35 -5.64 12.95 -4.44
N PRO A 36 -4.39 13.40 -4.35
CA PRO A 36 -3.75 13.70 -3.06
C PRO A 36 -4.53 14.71 -2.21
N ALA A 37 -5.24 15.66 -2.85
CA ALA A 37 -6.07 16.64 -2.14
C ALA A 37 -7.24 15.98 -1.38
N ASP A 38 -7.81 14.90 -1.92
CA ASP A 38 -8.85 14.11 -1.24
C ASP A 38 -8.34 13.47 0.06
N LEU A 39 -7.03 13.24 0.14
CA LEU A 39 -6.35 12.70 1.32
C LEU A 39 -5.88 13.81 2.30
N GLY A 40 -6.17 15.07 2.01
CA GLY A 40 -5.71 16.23 2.78
C GLY A 40 -4.24 16.61 2.50
N VAL A 41 -3.66 16.15 1.40
CA VAL A 41 -2.29 16.50 0.99
C VAL A 41 -2.37 17.64 -0.02
N ASP A 42 -1.85 18.79 0.34
CA ASP A 42 -1.86 19.96 -0.54
C ASP A 42 -0.83 19.85 -1.69
N ALA A 43 -1.01 20.68 -2.71
CA ALA A 43 -0.17 20.67 -3.89
C ALA A 43 1.32 20.98 -3.59
N ARG A 44 1.60 21.77 -2.54
CA ARG A 44 2.96 22.10 -2.12
C ARG A 44 3.67 20.86 -1.54
N GLU A 45 2.96 20.10 -0.71
CA GLU A 45 3.50 18.87 -0.15
C GLU A 45 3.70 17.80 -1.23
N VAL A 46 2.77 17.70 -2.19
CA VAL A 46 2.95 16.81 -3.37
C VAL A 46 4.19 17.21 -4.15
N ALA A 47 4.35 18.49 -4.47
CA ALA A 47 5.52 19.00 -5.19
C ALA A 47 6.82 18.77 -4.42
N ARG A 48 6.81 18.96 -3.09
CA ARG A 48 7.97 18.67 -2.23
C ARG A 48 8.37 17.20 -2.31
N ARG A 49 7.41 16.28 -2.20
CA ARG A 49 7.68 14.84 -2.31
C ARG A 49 8.14 14.45 -3.71
N ALA A 50 7.53 15.01 -4.75
CA ALA A 50 7.91 14.75 -6.14
C ALA A 50 9.34 15.24 -6.47
N ALA A 51 9.82 16.25 -5.77
CA ALA A 51 11.21 16.70 -5.90
C ALA A 51 12.23 15.80 -5.18
N LEU A 52 11.79 15.00 -4.21
CA LEU A 52 12.64 14.13 -3.39
C LEU A 52 12.61 12.67 -3.83
N TYR A 53 11.50 12.21 -4.38
CA TYR A 53 11.18 10.81 -4.63
C TYR A 53 11.05 10.51 -6.11
N THR A 54 11.43 9.32 -6.50
CA THR A 54 11.01 8.73 -7.76
C THR A 54 9.48 8.55 -7.77
N PRO A 55 8.84 8.37 -8.94
CA PRO A 55 7.39 8.14 -8.99
C PRO A 55 6.90 6.99 -8.09
N GLN A 56 7.66 5.89 -8.02
CA GLN A 56 7.32 4.74 -7.21
C GLN A 56 7.45 5.03 -5.70
N GLU A 57 8.50 5.73 -5.29
CA GLU A 57 8.69 6.16 -3.90
C GLU A 57 7.63 7.19 -3.48
N LEU A 58 7.27 8.11 -4.38
CA LEU A 58 6.21 9.09 -4.15
C LEU A 58 4.87 8.39 -3.88
N ILE A 59 4.46 7.46 -4.75
CA ILE A 59 3.22 6.69 -4.58
C ILE A 59 3.27 5.92 -3.26
N SER A 60 4.39 5.25 -2.96
CA SER A 60 4.57 4.51 -1.71
C SER A 60 4.45 5.40 -0.48
N SER A 61 4.92 6.65 -0.55
CA SER A 61 4.83 7.61 0.55
C SER A 61 3.39 8.02 0.90
N LEU A 62 2.46 7.82 -0.01
CA LEU A 62 1.05 8.19 0.14
C LEU A 62 0.15 7.02 0.57
N LYS A 63 0.63 5.78 0.53
CA LYS A 63 -0.15 4.58 0.89
C LYS A 63 -0.80 4.67 2.29
N PRO A 64 -0.09 5.07 3.35
CA PRO A 64 -0.71 5.19 4.68
C PRO A 64 -1.85 6.22 4.72
N LEU A 65 -1.69 7.34 4.01
CA LEU A 65 -2.72 8.39 3.95
C LEU A 65 -3.94 7.93 3.19
N LEU A 66 -3.76 7.20 2.08
CA LEU A 66 -4.84 6.57 1.35
C LEU A 66 -5.62 5.61 2.26
N MET A 67 -4.93 4.68 2.92
CA MET A 67 -5.57 3.71 3.80
C MET A 67 -6.28 4.41 4.97
N ARG A 68 -5.65 5.44 5.55
CA ARG A 68 -6.26 6.26 6.63
C ARG A 68 -7.56 6.92 6.18
N HIS A 69 -7.54 7.52 4.99
CA HIS A 69 -8.73 8.13 4.39
C HIS A 69 -9.85 7.11 4.22
N LEU A 70 -9.55 5.93 3.63
CA LEU A 70 -10.54 4.92 3.33
C LEU A 70 -11.19 4.34 4.59
N VAL A 71 -10.40 3.90 5.58
CA VAL A 71 -10.96 3.29 6.81
C VAL A 71 -11.73 4.31 7.65
N THR A 72 -11.32 5.58 7.64
CA THR A 72 -12.02 6.64 8.37
C THR A 72 -13.34 7.00 7.70
N ARG A 73 -13.33 7.11 6.37
CA ARG A 73 -14.50 7.54 5.59
C ARG A 73 -15.58 6.47 5.54
N HIS A 74 -15.22 5.23 5.40
CA HIS A 74 -16.16 4.13 5.16
C HIS A 74 -16.46 3.30 6.42
N GLY A 75 -15.62 3.33 7.43
CA GLY A 75 -15.79 2.52 8.65
C GLY A 75 -15.74 1.01 8.40
N THR A 76 -15.27 0.58 7.23
CA THR A 76 -15.16 -0.81 6.80
C THR A 76 -13.71 -1.16 6.50
N PRO A 77 -13.36 -2.46 6.47
CA PRO A 77 -12.03 -2.88 6.02
C PRO A 77 -11.71 -2.36 4.62
N ALA A 78 -10.47 -1.94 4.41
CA ALA A 78 -9.93 -1.56 3.12
C ALA A 78 -8.74 -2.46 2.76
N VAL A 79 -8.67 -2.90 1.51
CA VAL A 79 -7.54 -3.67 0.97
C VAL A 79 -6.74 -2.77 0.04
N LEU A 80 -5.43 -2.68 0.30
CA LEU A 80 -4.48 -2.05 -0.60
C LEU A 80 -3.96 -3.11 -1.58
N LEU A 81 -3.99 -2.75 -2.86
CA LEU A 81 -3.38 -3.52 -3.94
C LEU A 81 -2.55 -2.57 -4.80
N ASP A 82 -1.31 -2.93 -5.10
CA ASP A 82 -0.52 -2.19 -6.08
C ASP A 82 -1.14 -2.30 -7.49
N ALA A 83 -0.92 -1.30 -8.31
CA ALA A 83 -1.58 -1.17 -9.62
C ALA A 83 -1.22 -2.31 -10.61
N ASP A 84 -0.09 -2.98 -10.40
CA ASP A 84 0.41 -4.12 -11.16
C ASP A 84 -0.12 -5.47 -10.66
N CYS A 85 -0.95 -5.49 -9.61
CA CYS A 85 -1.60 -6.72 -9.13
C CYS A 85 -2.70 -7.19 -10.09
N LEU A 86 -2.85 -8.51 -10.20
CA LEU A 86 -3.96 -9.17 -10.86
C LEU A 86 -4.71 -10.04 -9.85
N VAL A 87 -5.99 -9.76 -9.64
CA VAL A 87 -6.84 -10.56 -8.75
C VAL A 87 -7.39 -11.75 -9.54
N LEU A 88 -7.13 -12.96 -9.05
CA LEU A 88 -7.50 -14.22 -9.69
C LEU A 88 -8.60 -14.97 -8.91
N GLY A 89 -9.06 -14.44 -7.79
CA GLY A 89 -10.05 -15.09 -6.93
C GLY A 89 -10.49 -14.22 -5.78
N ASP A 90 -11.11 -14.83 -4.79
CA ASP A 90 -11.65 -14.17 -3.61
C ASP A 90 -10.52 -13.60 -2.71
N LEU A 91 -10.71 -12.38 -2.23
CA LEU A 91 -9.84 -11.70 -1.27
C LEU A 91 -10.29 -11.90 0.20
N ALA A 92 -11.15 -12.86 0.48
CA ALA A 92 -11.65 -13.15 1.83
C ALA A 92 -10.52 -13.37 2.84
N ALA A 93 -9.41 -13.98 2.43
CA ALA A 93 -8.23 -14.16 3.28
C ALA A 93 -7.62 -12.83 3.80
N LEU A 94 -7.91 -11.70 3.17
CA LEU A 94 -7.51 -10.36 3.61
C LEU A 94 -8.67 -9.63 4.29
N THR A 95 -9.86 -9.68 3.70
CA THR A 95 -11.02 -8.90 4.16
C THR A 95 -11.62 -9.42 5.45
N GLU A 96 -11.76 -10.73 5.63
CA GLU A 96 -12.33 -11.33 6.84
C GLU A 96 -11.47 -11.06 8.09
N PRO A 97 -10.15 -11.33 8.09
CA PRO A 97 -9.32 -10.96 9.25
C PRO A 97 -9.33 -9.47 9.55
N ALA A 98 -9.38 -8.59 8.53
CA ALA A 98 -9.41 -7.15 8.71
C ALA A 98 -10.70 -6.64 9.39
N THR A 99 -11.76 -7.43 9.47
CA THR A 99 -12.94 -7.09 10.31
C THR A 99 -12.65 -7.16 11.81
N ARG A 100 -11.67 -7.97 12.22
CA ARG A 100 -11.34 -8.25 13.63
C ARG A 100 -9.95 -7.73 14.04
N HIS A 101 -9.08 -7.48 13.07
CA HIS A 101 -7.72 -7.01 13.29
C HIS A 101 -7.51 -5.64 12.67
N ALA A 102 -6.69 -4.82 13.33
CA ALA A 102 -6.36 -3.49 12.83
C ALA A 102 -5.62 -3.54 11.50
N VAL A 103 -4.71 -4.50 11.34
CA VAL A 103 -3.88 -4.64 10.14
C VAL A 103 -3.72 -6.12 9.81
N VAL A 104 -3.77 -6.43 8.52
CA VAL A 104 -3.48 -7.75 7.94
C VAL A 104 -2.34 -7.55 6.94
N LEU A 105 -1.22 -8.19 7.18
CA LEU A 105 -0.02 -8.06 6.36
C LEU A 105 0.24 -9.36 5.59
N THR A 106 0.77 -9.23 4.39
CA THR A 106 1.15 -10.36 3.54
C THR A 106 2.67 -10.58 3.65
N PRO A 107 3.15 -11.69 4.24
CA PRO A 107 4.58 -11.95 4.33
C PRO A 107 5.14 -12.30 2.95
N HIS A 108 6.39 -11.92 2.68
CA HIS A 108 7.09 -12.35 1.46
C HIS A 108 7.30 -13.86 1.41
N ARG A 109 7.40 -14.49 2.57
CA ARG A 109 7.51 -15.94 2.71
C ARG A 109 6.73 -16.43 3.93
N SER A 110 6.01 -17.52 3.73
CA SER A 110 5.28 -18.21 4.80
C SER A 110 6.02 -19.43 5.36
N VAL A 111 7.14 -19.82 4.72
CA VAL A 111 7.99 -20.94 5.13
C VAL A 111 9.46 -20.52 5.12
N PRO A 112 10.31 -21.11 5.98
CA PRO A 112 11.75 -20.84 5.98
C PRO A 112 12.37 -21.10 4.61
N ALA A 113 13.41 -20.33 4.27
CA ALA A 113 14.19 -20.57 3.07
C ALA A 113 15.08 -21.80 3.23
N ALA A 114 15.30 -22.52 2.15
CA ALA A 114 16.32 -23.57 2.14
C ALA A 114 17.71 -22.93 2.41
N HIS A 115 18.50 -23.57 3.27
CA HIS A 115 19.86 -23.12 3.56
C HIS A 115 20.71 -23.13 2.29
N THR A 116 21.34 -22.00 1.98
CA THR A 116 22.30 -21.87 0.88
C THR A 116 23.70 -21.75 1.48
N PRO A 117 24.55 -22.79 1.39
CA PRO A 117 25.92 -22.70 1.93
C PRO A 117 26.72 -21.57 1.27
N GLY A 118 27.35 -20.72 2.08
CA GLY A 118 28.31 -19.70 1.61
C GLY A 118 27.70 -18.42 1.04
N GLY A 119 26.38 -18.24 1.12
CA GLY A 119 25.67 -17.02 0.69
C GLY A 119 24.88 -16.36 1.81
N TYR A 120 24.56 -15.07 1.63
CA TYR A 120 23.49 -14.46 2.42
C TYR A 120 22.20 -15.17 2.05
N GLY A 121 21.56 -15.84 3.02
CA GLY A 121 20.27 -16.48 2.77
C GLY A 121 19.22 -15.45 2.35
N PRO A 122 18.19 -15.83 1.55
CA PRO A 122 17.13 -14.92 1.13
C PRO A 122 16.41 -14.26 2.31
N GLU A 123 16.43 -14.87 3.49
CA GLU A 123 15.86 -14.31 4.72
C GLU A 123 16.58 -13.03 5.18
N GLN A 124 17.90 -12.95 5.02
CA GLN A 124 18.65 -11.73 5.34
C GLN A 124 18.28 -10.58 4.40
N GLY A 125 17.97 -10.89 3.13
CA GLY A 125 17.41 -9.91 2.20
C GLY A 125 16.09 -9.34 2.69
N PHE A 126 15.18 -10.18 3.15
CA PHE A 126 13.89 -9.73 3.70
C PHE A 126 14.02 -8.92 4.99
N LEU A 127 14.95 -9.28 5.88
CA LEU A 127 15.23 -8.47 7.07
C LEU A 127 15.74 -7.06 6.73
N ARG A 128 16.43 -6.91 5.60
CA ARG A 128 16.92 -5.60 5.13
C ARG A 128 15.88 -4.82 4.32
N SER A 129 15.06 -5.49 3.52
CA SER A 129 14.11 -4.86 2.60
C SER A 129 12.67 -4.82 3.11
N GLY A 130 12.39 -5.37 4.28
CA GLY A 130 11.05 -5.54 4.84
C GLY A 130 10.55 -6.99 4.73
N VAL A 131 9.99 -7.50 5.81
CA VAL A 131 9.49 -8.88 5.93
C VAL A 131 8.15 -9.04 5.23
N PHE A 132 7.34 -7.97 5.23
CA PHE A 132 6.02 -7.96 4.64
C PHE A 132 5.98 -7.19 3.33
N ASN A 133 5.10 -7.62 2.43
CA ASN A 133 4.89 -6.98 1.14
C ASN A 133 4.09 -5.68 1.30
N GLY A 134 4.65 -4.57 0.84
CA GLY A 134 4.00 -3.27 0.87
C GLY A 134 2.97 -3.02 -0.23
N GLY A 135 2.80 -3.98 -1.15
CA GLY A 135 1.85 -3.89 -2.28
C GLY A 135 0.52 -4.60 -2.04
N VAL A 136 0.44 -5.45 -1.00
CA VAL A 136 -0.79 -6.18 -0.63
C VAL A 136 -0.93 -6.22 0.88
N LEU A 137 -1.89 -5.45 1.41
CA LEU A 137 -2.24 -5.46 2.83
C LEU A 137 -3.70 -5.05 3.02
N ALA A 138 -4.26 -5.31 4.20
CA ALA A 138 -5.58 -4.79 4.56
C ALA A 138 -5.54 -4.07 5.90
N CYS A 139 -6.39 -3.04 6.02
CA CYS A 139 -6.60 -2.28 7.24
C CYS A 139 -8.06 -2.38 7.66
N GLY A 140 -8.28 -2.75 8.91
CA GLY A 140 -9.58 -2.69 9.56
C GLY A 140 -9.88 -1.31 10.16
N PRO A 141 -11.12 -1.09 10.64
CA PRO A 141 -11.52 0.21 11.23
C PRO A 141 -10.64 0.65 12.42
N GLY A 142 -10.00 -0.27 13.14
CA GLY A 142 -9.09 0.00 14.26
C GLY A 142 -7.65 0.37 13.87
N SER A 143 -7.35 0.51 12.58
CA SER A 143 -5.96 0.71 12.08
C SER A 143 -5.42 2.14 12.26
N ALA A 144 -6.24 3.10 12.68
CA ALA A 144 -5.84 4.49 12.78
C ALA A 144 -4.50 4.71 13.53
N PRO A 145 -4.25 4.10 14.71
CA PRO A 145 -2.97 4.30 15.41
C PRO A 145 -1.76 3.82 14.61
N PHE A 146 -1.89 2.70 13.89
CA PHE A 146 -0.84 2.20 13.01
C PHE A 146 -0.60 3.15 11.83
N LEU A 147 -1.67 3.61 11.17
CA LEU A 147 -1.58 4.48 10.01
C LEU A 147 -1.02 5.86 10.37
N ASP A 148 -1.38 6.41 11.55
CA ASP A 148 -0.82 7.64 12.10
C ASP A 148 0.67 7.49 12.48
N TRP A 149 1.11 6.29 12.85
CA TRP A 149 2.51 5.95 13.07
C TRP A 149 3.29 5.78 11.76
N TRP A 150 2.66 5.16 10.75
CA TRP A 150 3.30 4.81 9.47
C TRP A 150 3.45 6.03 8.54
N ALA A 151 2.44 6.91 8.46
CA ALA A 151 2.41 8.04 7.55
C ALA A 151 3.61 9.01 7.67
N PRO A 152 4.04 9.48 8.86
CA PRO A 152 5.17 10.39 8.95
C PRO A 152 6.52 9.73 8.58
N ARG A 153 6.63 8.41 8.72
CA ARG A 153 7.82 7.66 8.32
C ARG A 153 7.95 7.57 6.82
N THR A 154 6.88 7.18 6.14
CA THR A 154 6.87 7.13 4.66
C THR A 154 6.93 8.51 4.04
N ALA A 155 6.42 9.55 4.71
CA ALA A 155 6.55 10.93 4.23
C ALA A 155 8.01 11.41 4.17
N ARG A 156 8.89 10.85 5.02
CA ARG A 156 10.29 11.22 5.15
C ARG A 156 11.25 10.25 4.47
N ASP A 157 10.98 8.95 4.62
CA ASP A 157 11.95 7.90 4.32
C ASP A 157 11.38 6.85 3.33
N SER A 158 10.55 7.28 2.36
CA SER A 158 10.02 6.39 1.31
C SER A 158 11.01 6.26 0.15
N ILE A 159 12.26 5.94 0.45
CA ILE A 159 13.34 5.76 -0.53
C ILE A 159 13.77 4.30 -0.61
N VAL A 160 14.49 3.95 -1.67
CA VAL A 160 15.22 2.69 -1.78
C VAL A 160 16.69 2.96 -1.48
N ASP A 161 17.13 2.52 -0.31
CA ASP A 161 18.52 2.63 0.15
C ASP A 161 18.91 1.33 0.88
N ALA A 162 19.64 0.47 0.19
CA ALA A 162 20.02 -0.84 0.72
C ALA A 162 21.01 -0.74 1.90
N ASP A 163 21.80 0.33 1.98
CA ASP A 163 22.78 0.52 3.05
C ASP A 163 22.10 0.94 4.36
N GLN A 164 20.99 1.66 4.26
CA GLN A 164 20.16 2.04 5.40
C GLN A 164 18.99 1.09 5.65
N ALA A 165 18.91 -0.02 4.92
CA ALA A 165 17.79 -0.98 4.98
C ALA A 165 16.42 -0.33 4.74
N LEU A 166 16.37 0.65 3.82
CA LEU A 166 15.14 1.31 3.40
C LEU A 166 14.65 0.76 2.07
N THR A 167 13.38 0.39 2.03
CA THR A 167 12.67 -0.07 0.83
C THR A 167 11.27 0.53 0.84
N MET A 168 11.21 1.82 0.54
CA MET A 168 9.96 2.60 0.48
C MET A 168 9.08 2.43 1.75
N SER A 169 7.78 2.27 1.56
CA SER A 169 6.82 2.06 2.66
C SER A 169 6.98 0.69 3.35
N GLN A 170 7.57 -0.29 2.66
CA GLN A 170 7.68 -1.67 3.11
C GLN A 170 8.59 -1.86 4.32
N SER A 171 9.67 -1.08 4.43
CA SER A 171 10.58 -1.14 5.59
C SER A 171 9.90 -0.83 6.93
N TRP A 172 8.70 -0.27 6.89
CA TRP A 172 7.93 0.16 8.05
C TRP A 172 6.73 -0.78 8.35
N LEU A 173 6.70 -1.99 7.77
CA LEU A 173 5.63 -2.98 7.97
C LEU A 173 6.03 -4.14 8.89
#